data_aa0e3c389a552984ad0567b557a23c7f
#
_entry.id   aa0e3c389a552984ad0567b557a23c7f
#
_cell.length_a   1.000
_cell.length_b   1.000
_cell.length_c   1.000
_cell.angle_alpha   90.00
_cell.angle_beta   90.00
_cell.angle_gamma   90.00
#
_symmetry.space_group_name_H-M   'P 1'
#
loop_
_entity.id
_entity.type
_entity.pdbx_description
1 polymer ?
#
loop_
_entity_poly.entity_id
_entity_poly.type
_entity_poly.pdbx_seq_one_letter_code
_entity_poly.pdbx_strand_id
1 'polypeptide(L)'
;MIDKRYHVFISTTGSDMQVERTVLSQTLVSQGFFSWGLEHRTPLTTAFARRQIDDCDYFILMLGSRYGELSASGVSYLHLEYIYAVTKQKPILVLLHESPDSRPAELQEPDQEGRVKFHDFRRQLQRERDMVVTFRDSRDLEMALRHAMPQLTARYPAQGWIRPNQTLIQQLQDENEQLRQKLVQLESQQRVAVKNAPAANGLSLDLPQVQGDEEYVFDYKVHAYQDGNFRELRPQRRMRWNDLLLVLGPGFSPSAPEDHFARVMNDYLNSTALTDVREVMPRAHAVARCQINVRSLHGIKMQLKHNGWITPVGRDDRQRILWELTATGERQLAKLMAKQRQANSF
;
A
#
# COMPACT_ATOMS: atom_id res chain seq x y z
N MET A 1 -15.61 15.17 19.65
CA MET A 1 -15.05 13.80 19.56
C MET A 1 -15.79 13.11 18.43
N ILE A 2 -15.09 12.57 17.42
CA ILE A 2 -15.74 11.89 16.29
C ILE A 2 -16.25 10.54 16.79
N ASP A 3 -17.57 10.30 16.69
CA ASP A 3 -18.21 9.03 17.10
C ASP A 3 -17.84 7.94 16.08
N LYS A 4 -16.74 7.25 16.36
CA LYS A 4 -16.17 6.22 15.53
C LYS A 4 -16.71 4.86 15.96
N ARG A 5 -17.26 4.09 15.02
CA ARG A 5 -17.76 2.74 15.22
C ARG A 5 -16.88 1.75 14.47
N TYR A 6 -16.79 0.53 14.98
CA TYR A 6 -16.01 -0.53 14.35
C TYR A 6 -16.88 -1.70 13.95
N HIS A 7 -16.59 -2.29 12.82
CA HIS A 7 -17.26 -3.49 12.34
C HIS A 7 -16.55 -4.74 12.84
N VAL A 8 -17.28 -5.62 13.51
CA VAL A 8 -16.76 -6.86 14.10
C VAL A 8 -17.44 -8.06 13.45
N PHE A 9 -16.64 -8.97 12.88
CA PHE A 9 -17.14 -10.25 12.42
C PHE A 9 -17.05 -11.28 13.55
N ILE A 10 -18.18 -11.91 13.87
CA ILE A 10 -18.27 -12.98 14.87
C ILE A 10 -18.30 -14.33 14.17
N SER A 11 -17.29 -15.14 14.42
CA SER A 11 -17.19 -16.52 13.98
C SER A 11 -17.38 -17.45 15.19
N THR A 12 -18.45 -18.24 15.17
CA THR A 12 -18.76 -19.20 16.24
C THR A 12 -19.49 -20.40 15.67
N THR A 13 -19.48 -21.51 16.37
CA THR A 13 -20.36 -22.65 16.09
C THR A 13 -21.83 -22.25 16.32
N GLY A 14 -22.76 -22.91 15.63
CA GLY A 14 -24.16 -22.51 15.63
C GLY A 14 -24.91 -22.82 16.92
N SER A 15 -25.44 -24.02 17.02
CA SER A 15 -26.44 -24.39 18.05
C SER A 15 -25.90 -24.46 19.49
N ASP A 16 -24.62 -24.79 19.67
CA ASP A 16 -24.02 -24.95 21.01
C ASP A 16 -23.66 -23.62 21.68
N MET A 17 -23.61 -22.51 20.93
CA MET A 17 -23.18 -21.21 21.39
C MET A 17 -24.21 -20.09 21.20
N GLN A 18 -25.49 -20.44 21.04
CA GLN A 18 -26.54 -19.47 20.72
C GLN A 18 -26.75 -18.41 21.84
N VAL A 19 -26.71 -18.83 23.09
CA VAL A 19 -26.86 -17.94 24.24
C VAL A 19 -25.66 -16.99 24.34
N GLU A 20 -24.46 -17.53 24.30
CA GLU A 20 -23.21 -16.79 24.38
C GLU A 20 -23.07 -15.81 23.21
N ARG A 21 -23.50 -16.22 22.02
CA ARG A 21 -23.51 -15.35 20.84
C ARG A 21 -24.43 -14.14 21.02
N THR A 22 -25.59 -14.34 21.62
CA THR A 22 -26.52 -13.23 21.92
C THR A 22 -25.88 -12.24 22.88
N VAL A 23 -25.28 -12.72 23.98
CA VAL A 23 -24.55 -11.90 24.95
C VAL A 23 -23.38 -11.16 24.30
N LEU A 24 -22.60 -11.86 23.49
CA LEU A 24 -21.48 -11.29 22.73
C LEU A 24 -21.97 -10.13 21.86
N SER A 25 -23.01 -10.32 21.05
CA SER A 25 -23.54 -9.29 20.16
C SER A 25 -24.09 -8.10 20.94
N GLN A 26 -24.85 -8.32 22.00
CA GLN A 26 -25.39 -7.24 22.84
C GLN A 26 -24.29 -6.43 23.53
N THR A 27 -23.26 -7.10 24.03
CA THR A 27 -22.11 -6.46 24.68
C THR A 27 -21.34 -5.59 23.67
N LEU A 28 -21.07 -6.10 22.47
CA LEU A 28 -20.41 -5.35 21.41
C LEU A 28 -21.20 -4.11 21.01
N VAL A 29 -22.51 -4.25 20.79
CA VAL A 29 -23.38 -3.11 20.46
C VAL A 29 -23.37 -2.06 21.57
N SER A 30 -23.41 -2.49 22.87
CA SER A 30 -23.34 -1.56 24.01
C SER A 30 -22.03 -0.78 24.09
N GLN A 31 -20.95 -1.32 23.56
CA GLN A 31 -19.62 -0.69 23.46
C GLN A 31 -19.41 0.10 22.16
N GLY A 32 -20.43 0.16 21.29
CA GLY A 32 -20.39 0.92 20.07
C GLY A 32 -19.80 0.19 18.86
N PHE A 33 -19.73 -1.12 18.89
CA PHE A 33 -19.34 -1.92 17.74
C PHE A 33 -20.55 -2.36 16.93
N PHE A 34 -20.39 -2.49 15.62
CA PHE A 34 -21.33 -3.19 14.74
C PHE A 34 -20.92 -4.65 14.62
N SER A 35 -21.69 -5.54 15.21
CA SER A 35 -21.39 -6.96 15.14
C SER A 35 -22.21 -7.66 14.07
N TRP A 36 -21.54 -8.57 13.35
CA TRP A 36 -22.17 -9.40 12.34
C TRP A 36 -21.56 -10.80 12.36
N GLY A 37 -22.29 -11.82 11.93
CA GLY A 37 -21.82 -13.18 11.82
C GLY A 37 -22.91 -14.11 11.29
N LEU A 38 -22.52 -15.28 10.78
CA LEU A 38 -23.45 -16.28 10.24
C LEU A 38 -24.01 -17.19 11.35
N GLU A 39 -25.31 -17.44 11.31
CA GLU A 39 -25.94 -18.45 12.18
C GLU A 39 -25.86 -19.83 11.55
N HIS A 40 -26.12 -19.93 10.26
CA HIS A 40 -26.03 -21.16 9.48
C HIS A 40 -24.98 -21.03 8.38
N ARG A 41 -24.22 -22.10 8.18
CA ARG A 41 -23.14 -22.14 7.20
C ARG A 41 -23.46 -23.14 6.12
N THR A 42 -23.39 -22.65 4.88
CA THR A 42 -23.54 -23.44 3.66
C THR A 42 -22.41 -23.09 2.70
N PRO A 43 -22.15 -23.87 1.66
CA PRO A 43 -21.15 -23.50 0.65
C PRO A 43 -21.40 -22.12 0.04
N LEU A 44 -22.66 -21.71 -0.15
CA LEU A 44 -23.03 -20.40 -0.67
C LEU A 44 -22.73 -19.28 0.32
N THR A 45 -22.92 -19.51 1.61
CA THR A 45 -22.65 -18.51 2.64
C THR A 45 -21.16 -18.32 2.91
N THR A 46 -20.29 -19.25 2.49
CA THR A 46 -18.83 -19.14 2.65
C THR A 46 -18.26 -17.95 1.88
N ALA A 47 -18.71 -17.73 0.64
CA ALA A 47 -18.25 -16.57 -0.14
C ALA A 47 -18.71 -15.26 0.49
N PHE A 48 -19.92 -15.24 1.03
CA PHE A 48 -20.46 -14.08 1.75
C PHE A 48 -19.69 -13.80 3.07
N ALA A 49 -19.38 -14.85 3.85
CA ALA A 49 -18.56 -14.74 5.05
C ALA A 49 -17.19 -14.13 4.76
N ARG A 50 -16.52 -14.59 3.70
CA ARG A 50 -15.21 -14.03 3.28
C ARG A 50 -15.30 -12.55 2.98
N ARG A 51 -16.33 -12.12 2.23
CA ARG A 51 -16.54 -10.70 1.95
C ARG A 51 -16.75 -9.89 3.23
N GLN A 52 -17.53 -10.41 4.19
CA GLN A 52 -17.76 -9.73 5.47
C GLN A 52 -16.47 -9.69 6.32
N ILE A 53 -15.64 -10.72 6.25
CA ILE A 53 -14.32 -10.73 6.90
C ILE A 53 -13.40 -9.70 6.22
N ASP A 54 -13.42 -9.56 4.89
CA ASP A 54 -12.65 -8.53 4.20
C ASP A 54 -13.04 -7.12 4.66
N ASP A 55 -14.34 -6.88 4.89
CA ASP A 55 -14.89 -5.57 5.27
C ASP A 55 -14.81 -5.28 6.78
N CYS A 56 -14.58 -6.28 7.65
CA CYS A 56 -14.55 -6.06 9.10
C CYS A 56 -13.22 -5.42 9.57
N ASP A 57 -13.31 -4.65 10.65
CA ASP A 57 -12.16 -4.08 11.36
C ASP A 57 -11.52 -5.10 12.30
N TYR A 58 -12.34 -5.93 12.96
CA TYR A 58 -11.93 -6.94 13.94
C TYR A 58 -12.64 -8.26 13.71
N PHE A 59 -11.97 -9.34 13.99
CA PHE A 59 -12.50 -10.69 13.92
C PHE A 59 -12.55 -11.30 15.32
N ILE A 60 -13.70 -11.80 15.74
CA ILE A 60 -13.87 -12.54 17.00
C ILE A 60 -14.18 -13.98 16.67
N LEU A 61 -13.33 -14.90 17.15
CA LEU A 61 -13.60 -16.32 17.14
C LEU A 61 -14.05 -16.76 18.52
N MET A 62 -15.24 -17.34 18.64
CA MET A 62 -15.73 -17.91 19.88
C MET A 62 -15.94 -19.41 19.75
N LEU A 63 -15.23 -20.18 20.56
CA LEU A 63 -15.21 -21.64 20.54
C LEU A 63 -15.77 -22.19 21.85
N GLY A 64 -16.87 -22.94 21.74
CA GLY A 64 -17.54 -23.62 22.86
C GLY A 64 -17.00 -25.04 23.08
N SER A 65 -17.83 -26.04 22.73
CA SER A 65 -17.54 -27.45 22.92
C SER A 65 -17.61 -28.28 21.63
N ARG A 66 -17.85 -27.62 20.49
CA ARG A 66 -17.95 -28.27 19.18
C ARG A 66 -16.92 -27.70 18.20
N TYR A 67 -16.44 -28.57 17.32
CA TYR A 67 -15.61 -28.18 16.18
C TYR A 67 -16.43 -27.43 15.12
N GLY A 68 -17.72 -27.75 15.04
CA GLY A 68 -18.69 -27.17 14.15
C GLY A 68 -18.88 -27.95 12.83
N GLU A 69 -19.81 -27.46 12.00
CA GLU A 69 -20.16 -28.10 10.72
C GLU A 69 -18.95 -28.21 9.78
N LEU A 70 -18.78 -29.39 9.18
CA LEU A 70 -17.67 -29.66 8.27
C LEU A 70 -17.99 -29.20 6.86
N SER A 71 -17.02 -28.62 6.22
CA SER A 71 -17.02 -28.35 4.78
C SER A 71 -16.74 -29.65 3.99
N ALA A 72 -16.84 -29.57 2.66
CA ALA A 72 -16.48 -30.68 1.78
C ALA A 72 -15.02 -31.13 1.90
N SER A 73 -14.14 -30.29 2.43
CA SER A 73 -12.72 -30.62 2.71
C SER A 73 -12.49 -31.30 4.06
N GLY A 74 -13.54 -31.54 4.87
CA GLY A 74 -13.43 -32.12 6.20
C GLY A 74 -12.92 -31.16 7.29
N VAL A 75 -12.73 -29.88 6.97
CA VAL A 75 -12.39 -28.81 7.90
C VAL A 75 -13.68 -28.05 8.25
N SER A 76 -13.86 -27.63 9.50
CA SER A 76 -15.07 -26.89 9.88
C SER A 76 -15.10 -25.50 9.23
N TYR A 77 -16.29 -25.00 8.97
CA TYR A 77 -16.46 -23.65 8.42
C TYR A 77 -15.88 -22.58 9.37
N LEU A 78 -16.03 -22.79 10.68
CA LEU A 78 -15.41 -21.92 11.69
C LEU A 78 -13.89 -21.84 11.52
N HIS A 79 -13.24 -22.98 11.35
CA HIS A 79 -11.80 -23.06 11.15
C HIS A 79 -11.36 -22.44 9.82
N LEU A 80 -12.15 -22.62 8.75
CA LEU A 80 -11.91 -21.97 7.46
C LEU A 80 -12.05 -20.43 7.53
N GLU A 81 -13.02 -19.91 8.28
CA GLU A 81 -13.18 -18.48 8.54
C GLU A 81 -11.97 -17.93 9.30
N TYR A 82 -11.48 -18.67 10.30
CA TYR A 82 -10.27 -18.32 11.03
C TYR A 82 -9.04 -18.27 10.13
N ILE A 83 -8.78 -19.33 9.34
CA ILE A 83 -7.66 -19.34 8.38
C ILE A 83 -7.75 -18.16 7.43
N TYR A 84 -8.93 -17.84 6.94
CA TYR A 84 -9.14 -16.70 6.05
C TYR A 84 -8.83 -15.36 6.74
N ALA A 85 -9.32 -15.16 7.97
CA ALA A 85 -9.04 -13.96 8.75
C ALA A 85 -7.53 -13.78 9.02
N VAL A 86 -6.80 -14.89 9.31
CA VAL A 86 -5.34 -14.89 9.46
C VAL A 86 -4.65 -14.49 8.16
N THR A 87 -5.06 -15.06 7.04
CA THR A 87 -4.50 -14.75 5.71
C THR A 87 -4.69 -13.28 5.36
N LYS A 88 -5.81 -12.68 5.80
CA LYS A 88 -6.11 -11.25 5.62
C LYS A 88 -5.49 -10.35 6.70
N GLN A 89 -4.71 -10.92 7.60
CA GLN A 89 -4.05 -10.21 8.71
C GLN A 89 -5.02 -9.40 9.58
N LYS A 90 -6.25 -9.92 9.76
CA LYS A 90 -7.24 -9.26 10.62
C LYS A 90 -6.81 -9.35 12.09
N PRO A 91 -7.01 -8.30 12.89
CA PRO A 91 -6.89 -8.39 14.35
C PRO A 91 -7.90 -9.38 14.90
N ILE A 92 -7.43 -10.40 15.60
CA ILE A 92 -8.24 -11.54 16.06
C ILE A 92 -8.30 -11.55 17.59
N LEU A 93 -9.51 -11.60 18.13
CA LEU A 93 -9.78 -11.96 19.52
C LEU A 93 -10.35 -13.38 19.55
N VAL A 94 -9.73 -14.25 20.34
CA VAL A 94 -10.20 -15.63 20.56
C VAL A 94 -10.85 -15.74 21.93
N LEU A 95 -12.09 -16.22 21.96
CA LEU A 95 -12.86 -16.49 23.16
C LEU A 95 -13.06 -18.00 23.30
N LEU A 96 -12.54 -18.60 24.36
CA LEU A 96 -12.60 -20.03 24.58
C LEU A 96 -13.42 -20.35 25.84
N HIS A 97 -14.36 -21.26 25.74
CA HIS A 97 -15.03 -21.77 26.93
C HIS A 97 -14.00 -22.48 27.83
N GLU A 98 -13.94 -22.15 29.11
CA GLU A 98 -12.92 -22.69 30.06
C GLU A 98 -12.97 -24.21 30.17
N SER A 99 -14.17 -24.74 30.34
CA SER A 99 -14.41 -26.18 30.61
C SER A 99 -15.38 -26.75 29.55
N PRO A 100 -14.94 -26.98 28.30
CA PRO A 100 -15.82 -27.45 27.22
C PRO A 100 -16.41 -28.84 27.51
N ASP A 101 -15.67 -29.73 28.18
CA ASP A 101 -16.07 -31.09 28.46
C ASP A 101 -17.08 -31.17 29.62
N SER A 102 -17.26 -30.11 30.41
CA SER A 102 -18.24 -30.05 31.48
C SER A 102 -19.62 -29.54 31.07
N ARG A 103 -19.75 -29.12 29.80
CA ARG A 103 -21.02 -28.62 29.26
C ARG A 103 -22.01 -29.77 29.05
N PRO A 104 -23.34 -29.51 29.03
CA PRO A 104 -24.35 -30.52 28.72
C PRO A 104 -24.03 -31.31 27.44
N ALA A 105 -24.32 -32.63 27.46
CA ALA A 105 -23.95 -33.55 26.38
C ALA A 105 -24.51 -33.09 25.02
N GLU A 106 -25.68 -32.44 25.02
CA GLU A 106 -26.31 -31.90 23.79
C GLU A 106 -25.52 -30.78 23.14
N LEU A 107 -24.64 -30.11 23.91
CA LEU A 107 -23.78 -29.01 23.45
C LEU A 107 -22.38 -29.45 23.10
N GLN A 108 -22.01 -30.69 23.42
CA GLN A 108 -20.69 -31.25 23.14
C GLN A 108 -20.62 -31.84 21.71
N GLU A 109 -19.40 -32.06 21.23
CA GLU A 109 -19.16 -32.75 19.98
C GLU A 109 -19.63 -34.22 20.07
N PRO A 110 -20.55 -34.67 19.18
CA PRO A 110 -21.16 -35.97 19.32
C PRO A 110 -20.22 -37.12 19.00
N ASP A 111 -19.32 -36.98 18.06
CA ASP A 111 -18.45 -38.05 17.60
C ASP A 111 -16.99 -37.88 18.09
N GLN A 112 -16.26 -39.00 18.12
CA GLN A 112 -14.89 -39.04 18.62
C GLN A 112 -13.90 -38.29 17.70
N GLU A 113 -14.08 -38.36 16.39
CA GLU A 113 -13.21 -37.66 15.42
C GLU A 113 -13.37 -36.16 15.54
N GLY A 114 -14.61 -35.66 15.66
CA GLY A 114 -14.89 -34.25 15.90
C GLY A 114 -14.28 -33.74 17.19
N ARG A 115 -14.30 -34.54 18.29
CA ARG A 115 -13.66 -34.19 19.56
C ARG A 115 -12.14 -34.03 19.40
N VAL A 116 -11.48 -34.92 18.68
CA VAL A 116 -10.04 -34.81 18.41
C VAL A 116 -9.76 -33.51 17.62
N LYS A 117 -10.50 -33.24 16.52
CA LYS A 117 -10.35 -32.02 15.73
C LYS A 117 -10.60 -30.77 16.57
N PHE A 118 -11.61 -30.78 17.46
CA PHE A 118 -11.91 -29.70 18.38
C PHE A 118 -10.71 -29.40 19.31
N HIS A 119 -10.17 -30.39 19.97
CA HIS A 119 -9.05 -30.22 20.91
C HIS A 119 -7.77 -29.79 20.20
N ASP A 120 -7.52 -30.29 18.98
CA ASP A 120 -6.38 -29.87 18.16
C ASP A 120 -6.51 -28.41 17.76
N PHE A 121 -7.66 -27.99 17.28
CA PHE A 121 -7.93 -26.60 16.91
C PHE A 121 -7.84 -25.68 18.13
N ARG A 122 -8.42 -26.05 19.26
CA ARG A 122 -8.31 -25.29 20.52
C ARG A 122 -6.85 -25.08 20.93
N ARG A 123 -6.02 -26.13 20.88
CA ARG A 123 -4.58 -26.06 21.18
C ARG A 123 -3.84 -25.16 20.19
N GLN A 124 -4.19 -25.21 18.90
CA GLN A 124 -3.65 -24.34 17.90
C GLN A 124 -3.93 -22.87 18.22
N LEU A 125 -5.18 -22.50 18.50
CA LEU A 125 -5.59 -21.16 18.86
C LEU A 125 -4.81 -20.60 20.07
N GLN A 126 -4.62 -21.44 21.11
CA GLN A 126 -3.89 -21.05 22.31
C GLN A 126 -2.40 -20.82 22.07
N ARG A 127 -1.80 -21.49 21.07
CA ARG A 127 -0.37 -21.33 20.72
C ARG A 127 -0.12 -20.15 19.79
N GLU A 128 -1.02 -19.92 18.85
CA GLU A 128 -0.79 -18.98 17.73
C GLU A 128 -1.29 -17.57 18.01
N ARG A 129 -2.11 -17.37 19.04
CA ARG A 129 -2.78 -16.09 19.28
C ARG A 129 -2.38 -15.44 20.58
N ASP A 130 -2.08 -14.16 20.51
CA ASP A 130 -1.72 -13.33 21.67
C ASP A 130 -2.94 -12.86 22.46
N MET A 131 -4.09 -12.74 21.80
CA MET A 131 -5.35 -12.27 22.39
C MET A 131 -6.31 -13.45 22.53
N VAL A 132 -6.07 -14.28 23.53
CA VAL A 132 -6.93 -15.42 23.91
C VAL A 132 -7.49 -15.16 25.29
N VAL A 133 -8.81 -15.19 25.41
CA VAL A 133 -9.54 -14.99 26.65
C VAL A 133 -10.45 -16.19 26.91
N THR A 134 -10.46 -16.70 28.11
CA THR A 134 -11.35 -17.77 28.53
C THR A 134 -12.56 -17.22 29.27
N PHE A 135 -13.68 -17.92 29.18
CA PHE A 135 -14.93 -17.60 29.91
C PHE A 135 -15.63 -18.89 30.35
N ARG A 136 -16.38 -18.80 31.44
CA ARG A 136 -17.12 -19.94 32.05
C ARG A 136 -18.60 -19.90 31.77
N ASP A 137 -19.17 -18.71 31.80
CA ASP A 137 -20.59 -18.47 31.63
C ASP A 137 -20.85 -17.13 30.90
N SER A 138 -22.11 -16.83 30.65
CA SER A 138 -22.52 -15.61 29.94
C SER A 138 -22.12 -14.31 30.62
N ARG A 139 -22.10 -14.28 31.96
CA ARG A 139 -21.71 -13.10 32.74
C ARG A 139 -20.20 -12.88 32.67
N ASP A 140 -19.44 -13.95 32.78
CA ASP A 140 -17.98 -13.92 32.66
C ASP A 140 -17.57 -13.52 31.23
N LEU A 141 -18.29 -14.01 30.20
CA LEU A 141 -18.11 -13.61 28.82
C LEU A 141 -18.33 -12.10 28.62
N GLU A 142 -19.39 -11.54 29.18
CA GLU A 142 -19.65 -10.10 29.12
C GLU A 142 -18.50 -9.29 29.73
N MET A 143 -18.05 -9.67 30.94
CA MET A 143 -16.94 -9.00 31.62
C MET A 143 -15.64 -9.11 30.84
N ALA A 144 -15.34 -10.30 30.32
CA ALA A 144 -14.16 -10.57 29.49
C ALA A 144 -14.12 -9.68 28.23
N LEU A 145 -15.27 -9.53 27.56
CA LEU A 145 -15.39 -8.66 26.39
C LEU A 145 -15.21 -7.19 26.72
N ARG A 146 -15.84 -6.73 27.80
CA ARG A 146 -15.70 -5.33 28.24
C ARG A 146 -14.26 -4.96 28.53
N HIS A 147 -13.42 -5.92 28.91
CA HIS A 147 -12.01 -5.73 29.14
C HIS A 147 -11.15 -5.92 27.89
N ALA A 148 -11.43 -6.96 27.09
CA ALA A 148 -10.62 -7.33 25.94
C ALA A 148 -10.78 -6.39 24.74
N MET A 149 -12.00 -5.89 24.47
CA MET A 149 -12.25 -5.04 23.28
C MET A 149 -11.49 -3.71 23.31
N PRO A 150 -11.44 -2.95 24.43
CA PRO A 150 -10.60 -1.76 24.50
C PRO A 150 -9.11 -2.05 24.29
N GLN A 151 -8.60 -3.19 24.80
CA GLN A 151 -7.22 -3.60 24.60
C GLN A 151 -6.93 -3.97 23.13
N LEU A 152 -7.86 -4.69 22.50
CA LEU A 152 -7.76 -5.05 21.08
C LEU A 152 -7.69 -3.79 20.20
N THR A 153 -8.59 -2.82 20.42
CA THR A 153 -8.62 -1.57 19.66
C THR A 153 -7.40 -0.68 19.91
N ALA A 154 -6.87 -0.66 21.11
CA ALA A 154 -5.65 0.07 21.45
C ALA A 154 -4.42 -0.56 20.81
N ARG A 155 -4.34 -1.91 20.81
CA ARG A 155 -3.21 -2.66 20.24
C ARG A 155 -3.22 -2.66 18.70
N TYR A 156 -4.41 -2.72 18.11
CA TYR A 156 -4.62 -2.78 16.65
C TYR A 156 -5.59 -1.68 16.20
N PRO A 157 -5.14 -0.42 16.11
CA PRO A 157 -6.01 0.67 15.67
C PRO A 157 -6.52 0.43 14.25
N ALA A 158 -7.83 0.50 14.07
CA ALA A 158 -8.49 0.34 12.78
C ALA A 158 -9.10 1.66 12.29
N GLN A 159 -9.42 1.71 10.99
CA GLN A 159 -10.03 2.89 10.38
C GLN A 159 -11.44 3.13 10.94
N GLY A 160 -12.23 2.07 11.06
CA GLY A 160 -13.60 2.11 11.55
C GLY A 160 -14.55 2.94 10.67
N TRP A 161 -15.79 3.11 11.14
CA TRP A 161 -16.86 3.79 10.44
C TRP A 161 -17.21 5.07 11.17
N ILE A 162 -17.34 6.16 10.44
CA ILE A 162 -17.75 7.47 10.94
C ILE A 162 -19.04 7.86 10.22
N ARG A 163 -20.03 8.33 10.96
CA ARG A 163 -21.22 8.90 10.32
C ARG A 163 -20.81 10.17 9.56
N PRO A 164 -21.01 10.23 8.24
CA PRO A 164 -20.61 11.40 7.49
C PRO A 164 -21.39 12.63 7.96
N ASN A 165 -20.69 13.70 8.28
CA ASN A 165 -21.29 15.00 8.50
C ASN A 165 -21.46 15.67 7.12
N GLN A 166 -22.67 15.61 6.58
CA GLN A 166 -22.97 16.15 5.25
C GLN A 166 -22.64 17.64 5.14
N THR A 167 -22.89 18.42 6.19
CA THR A 167 -22.55 19.85 6.22
C THR A 167 -21.05 20.08 6.08
N LEU A 168 -20.24 19.30 6.81
CA LEU A 168 -18.79 19.40 6.72
C LEU A 168 -18.27 18.92 5.34
N ILE A 169 -18.86 17.87 4.80
CA ILE A 169 -18.50 17.39 3.46
C ILE A 169 -18.80 18.46 2.43
N GLN A 170 -19.98 19.08 2.50
CA GLN A 170 -20.34 20.18 1.58
C GLN A 170 -19.38 21.35 1.71
N GLN A 171 -19.05 21.76 2.95
CA GLN A 171 -18.08 22.83 3.18
C GLN A 171 -16.72 22.53 2.58
N LEU A 172 -16.21 21.29 2.75
CA LEU A 172 -14.93 20.88 2.19
C LEU A 172 -14.97 20.80 0.65
N GLN A 173 -16.11 20.40 0.08
CA GLN A 173 -16.31 20.41 -1.37
C GLN A 173 -16.32 21.84 -1.92
N ASP A 174 -17.04 22.75 -1.27
CA ASP A 174 -17.12 24.17 -1.66
C ASP A 174 -15.73 24.84 -1.53
N GLU A 175 -14.98 24.55 -0.46
CA GLU A 175 -13.62 25.05 -0.27
C GLU A 175 -12.66 24.51 -1.37
N ASN A 176 -12.77 23.21 -1.68
CA ASN A 176 -11.97 22.60 -2.73
C ASN A 176 -12.26 23.23 -4.10
N GLU A 177 -13.54 23.50 -4.39
CA GLU A 177 -13.93 24.19 -5.62
C GLU A 177 -13.40 25.63 -5.66
N GLN A 178 -13.50 26.37 -4.56
CA GLN A 178 -12.92 27.73 -4.46
C GLN A 178 -11.40 27.72 -4.64
N LEU A 179 -10.69 26.74 -4.06
CA LEU A 179 -9.25 26.61 -4.22
C LEU A 179 -8.86 26.29 -5.66
N ARG A 180 -9.62 25.42 -6.33
CA ARG A 180 -9.43 25.14 -7.76
C ARG A 180 -9.65 26.37 -8.64
N GLN A 181 -10.70 27.13 -8.35
CA GLN A 181 -10.97 28.39 -9.08
C GLN A 181 -9.86 29.42 -8.87
N LYS A 182 -9.36 29.56 -7.63
CA LYS A 182 -8.21 30.44 -7.34
C LYS A 182 -6.94 29.98 -8.07
N LEU A 183 -6.68 28.68 -8.15
CA LEU A 183 -5.54 28.17 -8.93
C LEU A 183 -5.66 28.51 -10.40
N VAL A 184 -6.82 28.28 -11.02
CA VAL A 184 -7.07 28.65 -12.43
C VAL A 184 -6.92 30.14 -12.63
N GLN A 185 -7.43 30.97 -11.71
CA GLN A 185 -7.29 32.42 -11.78
C GLN A 185 -5.83 32.89 -11.68
N LEU A 186 -5.06 32.33 -10.75
CA LEU A 186 -3.64 32.64 -10.60
C LEU A 186 -2.83 32.18 -11.82
N GLU A 187 -3.12 31.01 -12.38
CA GLU A 187 -2.49 30.54 -13.62
C GLU A 187 -2.83 31.44 -14.79
N SER A 188 -4.08 31.92 -14.90
CA SER A 188 -4.50 32.85 -15.95
C SER A 188 -3.82 34.21 -15.80
N GLN A 189 -3.72 34.73 -14.57
CA GLN A 189 -3.00 35.97 -14.27
C GLN A 189 -1.51 35.86 -14.60
N GLN A 190 -0.86 34.73 -14.25
CA GLN A 190 0.51 34.47 -14.66
C GLN A 190 0.67 34.43 -16.19
N ARG A 191 -0.26 33.78 -16.91
CA ARG A 191 -0.24 33.76 -18.40
C ARG A 191 -0.44 35.15 -19.02
N VAL A 192 -1.29 36.00 -18.43
CA VAL A 192 -1.51 37.39 -18.87
C VAL A 192 -0.29 38.24 -18.51
N ALA A 193 0.28 38.12 -17.34
CA ALA A 193 1.49 38.81 -16.94
C ALA A 193 2.70 38.44 -17.84
N VAL A 194 2.82 37.17 -18.23
CA VAL A 194 3.85 36.70 -19.18
C VAL A 194 3.60 37.23 -20.60
N LYS A 195 2.33 37.43 -21.04
CA LYS A 195 2.01 38.04 -22.36
C LYS A 195 2.23 39.53 -22.41
N ASN A 196 2.08 40.25 -21.29
CA ASN A 196 2.17 41.71 -21.22
C ASN A 196 3.54 42.22 -20.71
N ALA A 197 4.45 41.32 -20.36
CA ALA A 197 5.83 41.68 -20.06
C ALA A 197 6.53 42.03 -21.38
N PRO A 198 7.16 43.23 -21.55
CA PRO A 198 8.07 43.46 -22.65
C PRO A 198 9.11 42.35 -22.61
N ALA A 199 9.50 41.86 -23.79
CA ALA A 199 10.40 40.73 -23.97
C ALA A 199 11.73 40.95 -23.22
N ALA A 200 11.71 40.68 -21.93
CA ALA A 200 12.84 40.66 -21.03
C ALA A 200 12.64 39.50 -20.07
N ASN A 201 13.36 38.41 -20.33
CA ASN A 201 13.75 37.33 -19.42
C ASN A 201 12.59 36.69 -18.64
N GLY A 202 12.20 35.48 -19.06
CA GLY A 202 11.30 34.62 -18.32
C GLY A 202 11.65 34.57 -16.83
N LEU A 203 10.62 34.62 -15.98
CA LEU A 203 10.71 34.17 -14.58
C LEU A 203 10.97 32.67 -14.61
N SER A 204 12.21 32.29 -14.83
CA SER A 204 12.74 31.05 -14.40
C SER A 204 12.72 31.09 -12.88
N LEU A 205 12.17 30.08 -12.20
CA LEU A 205 12.74 29.66 -10.92
C LEU A 205 14.24 29.84 -11.07
N ASP A 206 14.89 30.60 -10.18
CA ASP A 206 16.34 30.84 -10.18
C ASP A 206 17.11 29.53 -9.98
N LEU A 207 16.99 28.61 -10.92
CA LEU A 207 17.90 27.52 -11.07
C LEU A 207 19.12 28.14 -11.77
N PRO A 208 20.32 28.11 -11.18
CA PRO A 208 21.51 28.59 -11.84
C PRO A 208 21.68 27.86 -13.16
N GLN A 209 22.10 28.58 -14.20
CA GLN A 209 22.42 27.98 -15.48
C GLN A 209 23.64 27.06 -15.26
N VAL A 210 23.40 25.76 -15.29
CA VAL A 210 24.40 24.75 -14.97
C VAL A 210 25.25 24.47 -16.20
N GLN A 211 26.57 24.48 -16.05
CA GLN A 211 27.48 24.10 -17.12
C GLN A 211 27.38 22.58 -17.36
N GLY A 212 27.48 22.17 -18.62
CA GLY A 212 27.30 20.76 -18.97
C GLY A 212 28.26 19.79 -18.28
N ASP A 213 29.42 20.26 -17.81
CA ASP A 213 30.42 19.46 -17.09
C ASP A 213 30.20 19.41 -15.56
N GLU A 214 29.26 20.17 -15.04
CA GLU A 214 28.89 20.09 -13.63
C GLU A 214 28.18 18.77 -13.30
N GLU A 215 28.42 18.27 -12.07
CA GLU A 215 27.88 16.99 -11.63
C GLU A 215 26.53 17.17 -10.91
N TYR A 216 25.62 16.26 -11.18
CA TYR A 216 24.36 16.09 -10.49
C TYR A 216 24.34 14.76 -9.74
N VAL A 217 23.97 14.80 -8.45
CA VAL A 217 23.86 13.62 -7.59
C VAL A 217 22.41 13.23 -7.44
N PHE A 218 22.09 11.98 -7.69
CA PHE A 218 20.74 11.45 -7.54
C PHE A 218 20.74 10.05 -6.91
N ASP A 219 19.66 9.71 -6.25
CA ASP A 219 19.42 8.42 -5.64
C ASP A 219 18.47 7.56 -6.50
N TYR A 220 18.65 6.26 -6.42
CA TYR A 220 17.77 5.29 -7.07
C TYR A 220 17.68 4.02 -6.23
N LYS A 221 16.61 3.24 -6.47
CA LYS A 221 16.42 1.92 -5.86
C LYS A 221 16.93 0.84 -6.79
N VAL A 222 17.50 -0.22 -6.22
CA VAL A 222 18.01 -1.36 -6.97
C VAL A 222 17.91 -2.65 -6.16
N HIS A 223 17.56 -3.76 -6.81
CA HIS A 223 17.69 -5.10 -6.24
C HIS A 223 19.07 -5.66 -6.60
N ALA A 224 19.92 -5.83 -5.61
CA ALA A 224 21.28 -6.37 -5.74
C ALA A 224 21.28 -7.85 -5.33
N TYR A 225 21.84 -8.73 -6.14
CA TYR A 225 21.87 -10.16 -5.93
C TYR A 225 23.24 -10.63 -5.48
N GLN A 226 23.25 -11.40 -4.37
CA GLN A 226 24.44 -12.05 -3.84
C GLN A 226 24.03 -13.42 -3.26
N ASP A 227 24.76 -14.49 -3.59
CA ASP A 227 24.62 -15.83 -3.01
C ASP A 227 23.17 -16.37 -3.02
N GLY A 228 22.43 -16.16 -4.12
CA GLY A 228 21.04 -16.60 -4.29
C GLY A 228 19.97 -15.74 -3.60
N ASN A 229 20.36 -14.73 -2.82
CA ASN A 229 19.45 -13.77 -2.17
C ASN A 229 19.58 -12.38 -2.83
N PHE A 230 18.54 -11.57 -2.66
CA PHE A 230 18.61 -10.16 -3.06
C PHE A 230 18.40 -9.22 -1.87
N ARG A 231 18.98 -8.02 -1.99
CA ARG A 231 18.74 -6.90 -1.06
C ARG A 231 18.32 -5.67 -1.86
N GLU A 232 17.33 -4.93 -1.37
CA GLU A 232 17.01 -3.60 -1.89
C GLU A 232 18.01 -2.61 -1.33
N LEU A 233 18.72 -1.92 -2.22
CA LEU A 233 19.66 -0.86 -1.89
C LEU A 233 19.20 0.47 -2.49
N ARG A 234 19.71 1.57 -1.95
CA ARG A 234 19.47 2.93 -2.44
C ARG A 234 20.81 3.67 -2.61
N PRO A 235 21.60 3.27 -3.59
CA PRO A 235 22.84 3.95 -3.87
C PRO A 235 22.62 5.35 -4.45
N GLN A 236 23.64 6.20 -4.32
CA GLN A 236 23.70 7.48 -5.00
C GLN A 236 24.60 7.37 -6.22
N ARG A 237 24.23 8.08 -7.30
CA ARG A 237 25.05 8.19 -8.50
C ARG A 237 25.33 9.64 -8.81
N ARG A 238 26.56 9.91 -9.26
CA ARG A 238 26.98 11.21 -9.79
C ARG A 238 27.07 11.10 -11.30
N MET A 239 26.46 12.04 -12.01
CA MET A 239 26.55 12.15 -13.46
C MET A 239 26.68 13.63 -13.86
N ARG A 240 27.46 13.89 -14.90
CA ARG A 240 27.52 15.23 -15.48
C ARG A 240 26.25 15.51 -16.28
N TRP A 241 25.86 16.75 -16.39
CA TRP A 241 24.69 17.15 -17.18
C TRP A 241 24.83 16.74 -18.65
N ASN A 242 26.04 16.80 -19.20
CA ASN A 242 26.34 16.30 -20.53
C ASN A 242 26.10 14.79 -20.69
N ASP A 243 26.43 13.98 -19.66
CA ASP A 243 26.20 12.53 -19.66
C ASP A 243 24.71 12.21 -19.53
N LEU A 244 23.97 12.99 -18.72
CA LEU A 244 22.50 12.89 -18.64
C LEU A 244 21.85 13.23 -20.00
N LEU A 245 22.35 14.24 -20.71
CA LEU A 245 21.87 14.58 -22.05
C LEU A 245 22.20 13.48 -23.06
N LEU A 246 23.38 12.85 -22.97
CA LEU A 246 23.76 11.71 -23.83
C LEU A 246 22.85 10.50 -23.62
N VAL A 247 22.44 10.22 -22.38
CA VAL A 247 21.54 9.10 -22.05
C VAL A 247 20.11 9.39 -22.50
N LEU A 248 19.59 10.57 -22.18
CA LEU A 248 18.17 10.93 -22.39
C LEU A 248 17.88 11.47 -23.79
N GLY A 249 18.83 12.23 -24.36
CA GLY A 249 18.63 12.97 -25.60
C GLY A 249 18.19 12.14 -26.80
N PRO A 250 18.80 10.99 -27.10
CA PRO A 250 18.41 10.16 -28.25
C PRO A 250 16.94 9.74 -28.23
N GLY A 251 16.33 9.62 -27.04
CA GLY A 251 14.93 9.27 -26.87
C GLY A 251 13.93 10.38 -27.18
N PHE A 252 14.39 11.62 -27.41
CA PHE A 252 13.54 12.78 -27.70
C PHE A 252 13.62 13.26 -29.16
N SER A 253 14.03 12.41 -30.07
CA SER A 253 14.06 12.66 -31.51
C SER A 253 13.38 11.51 -32.25
N PRO A 254 12.14 11.62 -32.76
CA PRO A 254 11.20 12.74 -32.62
C PRO A 254 10.71 12.92 -31.17
N SER A 255 9.63 13.59 -30.90
CA SER A 255 9.13 13.82 -29.55
C SER A 255 8.75 12.53 -28.78
N ALA A 256 8.89 12.53 -27.46
CA ALA A 256 8.55 11.40 -26.58
C ALA A 256 7.70 11.83 -25.39
N PRO A 257 6.80 10.95 -24.88
CA PRO A 257 5.97 11.26 -23.74
C PRO A 257 6.78 11.29 -22.42
N GLU A 258 6.23 11.95 -21.41
CA GLU A 258 6.92 12.20 -20.14
C GLU A 258 7.41 10.93 -19.41
N ASP A 259 6.70 9.83 -19.52
CA ASP A 259 7.10 8.54 -18.93
C ASP A 259 8.38 7.93 -19.56
N HIS A 260 8.77 8.44 -20.73
CA HIS A 260 10.00 8.04 -21.41
C HIS A 260 11.27 8.39 -20.61
N PHE A 261 11.30 9.51 -19.88
CA PHE A 261 12.42 9.88 -19.01
C PHE A 261 12.73 8.79 -17.98
N ALA A 262 11.69 8.32 -17.29
CA ALA A 262 11.86 7.26 -16.27
C ALA A 262 12.35 5.95 -16.89
N ARG A 263 11.80 5.57 -18.05
CA ARG A 263 12.14 4.33 -18.75
C ARG A 263 13.61 4.33 -19.16
N VAL A 264 14.05 5.35 -19.89
CA VAL A 264 15.42 5.46 -20.36
C VAL A 264 16.42 5.48 -19.20
N MET A 265 16.14 6.25 -18.14
CA MET A 265 17.01 6.28 -16.97
C MET A 265 17.07 4.94 -16.23
N ASN A 266 15.93 4.26 -16.10
CA ASN A 266 15.91 2.95 -15.45
C ASN A 266 16.65 1.88 -16.28
N ASP A 267 16.52 1.91 -17.59
CA ASP A 267 17.24 1.01 -18.50
C ASP A 267 18.76 1.26 -18.44
N TYR A 268 19.18 2.52 -18.45
CA TYR A 268 20.58 2.90 -18.25
C TYR A 268 21.11 2.41 -16.90
N LEU A 269 20.35 2.61 -15.81
CA LEU A 269 20.72 2.16 -14.48
C LEU A 269 20.79 0.62 -14.41
N ASN A 270 19.86 -0.10 -15.01
CA ASN A 270 19.89 -1.57 -15.04
C ASN A 270 21.16 -2.11 -15.71
N SER A 271 21.71 -1.40 -16.70
CA SER A 271 22.95 -1.80 -17.38
C SER A 271 24.23 -1.38 -16.64
N THR A 272 24.19 -0.39 -15.77
CA THR A 272 25.41 0.21 -15.19
C THR A 272 25.47 0.19 -13.65
N ALA A 273 24.36 -0.06 -12.93
CA ALA A 273 24.28 0.06 -11.48
C ALA A 273 25.12 -0.96 -10.70
N LEU A 274 25.61 -2.02 -11.35
CA LEU A 274 26.43 -3.02 -10.66
C LEU A 274 27.72 -2.42 -10.08
N THR A 275 28.27 -1.39 -10.71
CA THR A 275 29.45 -0.67 -10.22
C THR A 275 29.17 0.02 -8.90
N ASP A 276 28.09 0.80 -8.82
CA ASP A 276 27.70 1.53 -7.61
C ASP A 276 27.32 0.56 -6.47
N VAL A 277 26.65 -0.53 -6.83
CA VAL A 277 26.24 -1.56 -5.88
C VAL A 277 27.45 -2.26 -5.26
N ARG A 278 28.53 -2.49 -6.03
CA ARG A 278 29.75 -3.11 -5.52
C ARG A 278 30.51 -2.26 -4.53
N GLU A 279 30.32 -0.97 -4.50
CA GLU A 279 30.88 -0.10 -3.46
C GLU A 279 30.28 -0.41 -2.07
N VAL A 280 28.99 -0.77 -2.03
CA VAL A 280 28.25 -1.10 -0.80
C VAL A 280 28.20 -2.62 -0.54
N MET A 281 28.18 -3.41 -1.62
CA MET A 281 28.05 -4.87 -1.59
C MET A 281 29.04 -5.51 -2.56
N PRO A 282 30.34 -5.67 -2.16
CA PRO A 282 31.43 -6.04 -3.06
C PRO A 282 31.26 -7.38 -3.80
N ARG A 283 30.49 -8.31 -3.20
CA ARG A 283 30.22 -9.64 -3.79
C ARG A 283 28.95 -9.68 -4.66
N ALA A 284 28.29 -8.55 -4.91
CA ALA A 284 27.15 -8.52 -5.81
C ALA A 284 27.56 -8.91 -7.22
N HIS A 285 26.80 -9.84 -7.82
CA HIS A 285 27.06 -10.39 -9.15
C HIS A 285 26.03 -9.94 -10.18
N ALA A 286 24.84 -9.48 -9.74
CA ALA A 286 23.79 -8.99 -10.62
C ALA A 286 22.94 -7.90 -9.94
N VAL A 287 22.31 -7.07 -10.76
CA VAL A 287 21.35 -6.05 -10.36
C VAL A 287 20.10 -6.14 -11.23
N ALA A 288 18.95 -5.78 -10.67
CA ALA A 288 17.70 -5.69 -11.42
C ALA A 288 16.75 -4.67 -10.77
N ARG A 289 15.67 -4.33 -11.49
CA ARG A 289 14.60 -3.45 -11.02
C ARG A 289 15.12 -2.10 -10.52
N CYS A 290 16.09 -1.54 -11.25
CA CYS A 290 16.56 -0.18 -10.98
C CYS A 290 15.42 0.82 -11.23
N GLN A 291 15.21 1.71 -10.28
CA GLN A 291 14.20 2.77 -10.36
C GLN A 291 14.77 4.07 -9.82
N ILE A 292 14.90 5.06 -10.70
CA ILE A 292 15.30 6.41 -10.29
C ILE A 292 14.24 7.04 -9.36
N ASN A 293 14.69 7.81 -8.39
CA ASN A 293 13.79 8.56 -7.53
C ASN A 293 13.03 9.61 -8.34
N VAL A 294 11.71 9.69 -8.12
CA VAL A 294 10.80 10.61 -8.86
C VAL A 294 11.22 12.06 -8.69
N ARG A 295 11.67 12.48 -7.50
CA ARG A 295 12.15 13.85 -7.25
C ARG A 295 13.43 14.15 -8.03
N SER A 296 14.36 13.23 -8.03
CA SER A 296 15.62 13.34 -8.78
C SER A 296 15.35 13.44 -10.28
N LEU A 297 14.47 12.59 -10.81
CA LEU A 297 14.07 12.62 -12.22
C LEU A 297 13.40 13.95 -12.59
N HIS A 298 12.53 14.48 -11.72
CA HIS A 298 11.90 15.78 -11.92
C HIS A 298 12.96 16.90 -11.96
N GLY A 299 13.93 16.87 -11.03
CA GLY A 299 15.05 17.81 -11.02
C GLY A 299 15.85 17.78 -12.33
N ILE A 300 16.18 16.57 -12.83
CA ILE A 300 16.87 16.40 -14.13
C ILE A 300 16.05 17.03 -15.26
N LYS A 301 14.77 16.70 -15.35
CA LYS A 301 13.88 17.24 -16.39
C LYS A 301 13.81 18.76 -16.37
N MET A 302 13.62 19.34 -15.18
CA MET A 302 13.51 20.81 -15.04
C MET A 302 14.82 21.50 -15.39
N GLN A 303 15.98 20.94 -15.04
CA GLN A 303 17.27 21.50 -15.37
C GLN A 303 17.58 21.41 -16.88
N LEU A 304 17.28 20.29 -17.52
CA LEU A 304 17.43 20.15 -18.99
C LEU A 304 16.57 21.17 -19.75
N LYS A 305 15.34 21.41 -19.24
CA LYS A 305 14.46 22.46 -19.77
C LYS A 305 15.05 23.87 -19.53
N HIS A 306 15.57 24.13 -18.32
CA HIS A 306 16.17 25.41 -17.97
C HIS A 306 17.41 25.72 -18.82
N ASN A 307 18.24 24.72 -19.08
CA ASN A 307 19.39 24.82 -19.99
C ASN A 307 18.96 25.02 -21.46
N GLY A 308 17.65 24.97 -21.76
CA GLY A 308 17.13 25.10 -23.10
C GLY A 308 17.47 23.91 -24.01
N TRP A 309 17.72 22.73 -23.45
CA TRP A 309 18.04 21.53 -24.25
C TRP A 309 16.81 20.72 -24.64
N ILE A 310 15.74 20.79 -23.84
CA ILE A 310 14.46 20.15 -24.13
C ILE A 310 13.30 21.15 -23.95
N THR A 311 12.21 20.92 -24.66
CA THR A 311 10.99 21.73 -24.56
C THR A 311 9.73 20.87 -24.65
N PRO A 312 8.63 21.22 -23.95
CA PRO A 312 7.35 20.56 -24.16
C PRO A 312 6.73 21.07 -25.46
N VAL A 313 6.23 20.18 -26.33
CA VAL A 313 5.69 20.53 -27.66
C VAL A 313 4.20 20.24 -27.82
N GLY A 314 3.58 19.55 -26.89
CA GLY A 314 2.15 19.25 -26.98
C GLY A 314 1.74 18.13 -26.04
N ARG A 315 0.62 17.49 -26.36
CA ARG A 315 0.14 16.31 -25.64
C ARG A 315 -0.24 15.22 -26.65
N ASP A 316 -0.03 13.97 -26.28
CA ASP A 316 -0.48 12.82 -27.06
C ASP A 316 -1.99 12.54 -26.87
N ASP A 317 -2.50 11.53 -27.56
CA ASP A 317 -3.90 11.09 -27.47
C ASP A 317 -4.34 10.68 -26.06
N ARG A 318 -3.37 10.37 -25.18
CA ARG A 318 -3.58 10.03 -23.76
C ARG A 318 -3.37 11.21 -22.83
N GLN A 319 -3.34 12.46 -23.37
CA GLN A 319 -3.13 13.69 -22.62
C GLN A 319 -1.77 13.79 -21.89
N ARG A 320 -0.78 12.97 -22.24
CA ARG A 320 0.58 13.05 -21.68
C ARG A 320 1.37 14.13 -22.40
N ILE A 321 2.18 14.89 -21.66
CA ILE A 321 3.05 15.94 -22.23
C ILE A 321 4.12 15.26 -23.10
N LEU A 322 4.25 15.74 -24.34
CA LEU A 322 5.31 15.37 -25.28
C LEU A 322 6.48 16.35 -25.14
N TRP A 323 7.68 15.78 -25.12
CA TRP A 323 8.94 16.51 -25.01
C TRP A 323 9.81 16.23 -26.24
N GLU A 324 10.53 17.25 -26.69
CA GLU A 324 11.50 17.12 -27.77
C GLU A 324 12.78 17.88 -27.46
N LEU A 325 13.85 17.58 -28.18
CA LEU A 325 15.09 18.34 -28.16
C LEU A 325 14.86 19.69 -28.84
N THR A 326 15.41 20.75 -28.27
CA THR A 326 15.50 22.04 -28.97
C THR A 326 16.66 22.03 -29.96
N ALA A 327 16.71 22.99 -30.88
CA ALA A 327 17.87 23.13 -31.76
C ALA A 327 19.21 23.32 -31.02
N THR A 328 19.16 23.86 -29.78
CA THR A 328 20.34 23.95 -28.90
C THR A 328 20.69 22.57 -28.29
N GLY A 329 19.68 21.82 -27.85
CA GLY A 329 19.84 20.48 -27.34
C GLY A 329 20.41 19.51 -28.38
N GLU A 330 19.90 19.55 -29.61
CA GLU A 330 20.39 18.76 -30.74
C GLU A 330 21.86 19.05 -31.06
N ARG A 331 22.22 20.33 -31.17
CA ARG A 331 23.62 20.73 -31.40
C ARG A 331 24.55 20.27 -30.29
N GLN A 332 24.12 20.39 -29.01
CA GLN A 332 24.91 19.93 -27.87
C GLN A 332 25.07 18.41 -27.88
N LEU A 333 23.99 17.68 -28.13
CA LEU A 333 23.99 16.23 -28.20
C LEU A 333 24.91 15.73 -29.34
N ALA A 334 24.79 16.31 -30.53
CA ALA A 334 25.66 15.98 -31.67
C ALA A 334 27.14 16.21 -31.35
N LYS A 335 27.48 17.33 -30.69
CA LYS A 335 28.85 17.62 -30.25
C LYS A 335 29.39 16.60 -29.25
N LEU A 336 28.55 16.19 -28.29
CA LEU A 336 28.93 15.19 -27.28
C LEU A 336 29.12 13.80 -27.91
N MET A 337 28.22 13.39 -28.81
CA MET A 337 28.35 12.13 -29.55
C MET A 337 29.62 12.07 -30.43
N ALA A 338 29.96 13.18 -31.06
CA ALA A 338 31.21 13.27 -31.84
C ALA A 338 32.45 13.10 -30.94
N LYS A 339 32.48 13.76 -29.78
CA LYS A 339 33.56 13.59 -28.79
C LYS A 339 33.68 12.13 -28.31
N GLN A 340 32.56 11.48 -28.03
CA GLN A 340 32.54 10.10 -27.55
C GLN A 340 33.06 9.10 -28.62
N ARG A 341 32.71 9.32 -29.89
CA ARG A 341 33.25 8.51 -31.01
C ARG A 341 34.76 8.65 -31.15
N GLN A 342 35.30 9.86 -30.99
CA GLN A 342 36.75 10.08 -31.02
C GLN A 342 37.45 9.40 -29.84
N ALA A 343 36.88 9.41 -28.64
CA ALA A 343 37.43 8.77 -27.46
C ALA A 343 37.43 7.23 -27.54
N ASN A 344 36.50 6.63 -28.26
CA ASN A 344 36.41 5.17 -28.44
C ASN A 344 37.23 4.64 -29.67
N SER A 345 37.89 5.53 -30.41
CA SER A 345 38.72 5.19 -31.59
C SER A 345 40.20 5.13 -31.26
N PHE A 346 40.59 5.25 -30.01
CA PHE A 346 41.92 5.03 -29.44
C PHE A 346 41.86 3.86 -28.44
#